data_cd6f0044b40811d05e4682ba80062077
#
_entry.id   cd6f0044b40811d05e4682ba80062077
#
_cell.length_a   1.000
_cell.length_b   1.000
_cell.length_c   1.000
_cell.angle_alpha   90.00
_cell.angle_beta   90.00
_cell.angle_gamma   90.00
#
_symmetry.space_group_name_H-M   'P 1'
#
loop_
_entity.id
_entity.type
_entity.pdbx_description
1 polymer ?
#
loop_
_entity_poly.entity_id
_entity_poly.type
_entity_poly.pdbx_seq_one_letter_code
_entity_poly.pdbx_strand_id
1 'polypeptide(L)'
;MAKKQVDGDGLDIPNRIKALPVKRTGPIVAAIIVALFAAMLVQALVTNPRFEWNVVWKYLFDENVLEGIKYTLLLTVISMVIAIILAVILAVMRKSINPVLRGVSWFYIWFFRGTPVYTQLVFWGLFAVLVPRIGVGIPFTSIEFWSIDSQSVITAFNAAWLGLALNEAAYLAEIVRAGLEAVDPGQTEAAKALGMKRTLIMRRIVLPQALRTAVPALSNSLIGMIKDTSLASNITVAELFMAGQRVAARTYIFLPIYCEVAVVYLLFCTVITKLQGLLERQLNAHGFQ
;
A
#
# COMPACT_ATOMS: atom_id res chain seq x y z
N MET A 1 1.80 -9.91 67.46
CA MET A 1 0.93 -8.69 67.47
C MET A 1 1.35 -7.81 66.32
N ALA A 2 0.53 -7.75 65.26
CA ALA A 2 0.81 -6.91 64.10
C ALA A 2 0.46 -5.45 64.45
N LYS A 3 1.39 -4.53 64.32
CA LYS A 3 1.19 -3.09 64.52
C LYS A 3 0.16 -2.61 63.44
N LYS A 4 -1.00 -2.17 63.89
CA LYS A 4 -1.97 -1.43 63.08
C LYS A 4 -1.32 -0.10 62.69
N GLN A 5 -1.22 0.15 61.40
CA GLN A 5 -0.76 1.44 60.87
C GLN A 5 -2.04 2.28 60.63
N VAL A 6 -2.18 3.36 61.38
CA VAL A 6 -3.27 4.33 61.31
C VAL A 6 -2.75 5.58 60.64
N ASP A 7 -3.47 6.19 59.68
CA ASP A 7 -3.08 7.46 59.07
C ASP A 7 -3.37 8.64 60.04
N GLY A 8 -2.94 9.86 59.66
CA GLY A 8 -3.03 11.05 60.50
C GLY A 8 -4.48 11.44 60.91
N ASP A 9 -5.50 10.86 60.29
CA ASP A 9 -6.92 11.12 60.54
C ASP A 9 -7.62 9.99 61.34
N GLY A 10 -6.87 9.00 61.82
CA GLY A 10 -7.40 7.93 62.68
C GLY A 10 -8.21 6.85 61.93
N LEU A 11 -8.21 6.85 60.62
CA LEU A 11 -8.91 5.85 59.81
C LEU A 11 -8.04 4.58 59.60
N ASP A 12 -8.65 3.40 59.80
CA ASP A 12 -8.01 2.11 59.49
C ASP A 12 -7.68 2.03 58.01
N ILE A 13 -6.39 2.03 57.68
CA ILE A 13 -5.93 1.80 56.29
C ILE A 13 -6.30 0.36 55.93
N PRO A 14 -7.22 0.11 54.96
CA PRO A 14 -7.56 -1.25 54.59
C PRO A 14 -6.29 -1.98 54.13
N ASN A 15 -6.09 -3.19 54.65
CA ASN A 15 -4.97 -4.05 54.28
C ASN A 15 -4.79 -4.00 52.75
N ARG A 16 -3.63 -3.54 52.28
CA ARG A 16 -3.34 -3.50 50.86
C ARG A 16 -3.64 -4.87 50.28
N ILE A 17 -4.62 -4.95 49.39
CA ILE A 17 -4.96 -6.16 48.67
C ILE A 17 -3.69 -6.56 47.90
N LYS A 18 -2.97 -7.58 48.39
CA LYS A 18 -1.88 -8.19 47.68
C LYS A 18 -2.46 -8.84 46.41
N ALA A 19 -2.29 -8.21 45.28
CA ALA A 19 -2.59 -8.83 43.98
C ALA A 19 -1.75 -10.08 43.84
N LEU A 20 -2.34 -11.26 44.05
CA LEU A 20 -1.65 -12.53 43.76
C LEU A 20 -1.64 -12.71 42.26
N PRO A 21 -0.47 -13.02 41.65
CA PRO A 21 -0.40 -13.29 40.24
C PRO A 21 -1.22 -14.52 39.90
N VAL A 22 -2.31 -14.34 39.19
CA VAL A 22 -3.12 -15.48 38.70
C VAL A 22 -2.28 -16.26 37.72
N LYS A 23 -2.01 -17.54 37.98
CA LYS A 23 -1.36 -18.43 37.03
C LYS A 23 -2.26 -18.54 35.78
N ARG A 24 -1.90 -17.80 34.73
CA ARG A 24 -2.61 -17.84 33.44
C ARG A 24 -2.16 -19.07 32.66
N THR A 25 -2.68 -20.24 32.98
CA THR A 25 -2.41 -21.50 32.26
C THR A 25 -2.98 -21.50 30.86
N GLY A 26 -4.11 -20.81 30.62
CA GLY A 26 -4.76 -20.74 29.30
C GLY A 26 -3.85 -20.21 28.18
N PRO A 27 -3.17 -19.06 28.31
CA PRO A 27 -2.24 -18.59 27.29
C PRO A 27 -1.06 -19.53 27.02
N ILE A 28 -0.58 -20.26 28.05
CA ILE A 28 0.52 -21.24 27.87
C ILE A 28 0.02 -22.43 27.04
N VAL A 29 -1.15 -22.98 27.38
CA VAL A 29 -1.76 -24.09 26.62
C VAL A 29 -2.03 -23.65 25.17
N ALA A 30 -2.59 -22.46 24.96
CA ALA A 30 -2.81 -21.91 23.62
C ALA A 30 -1.49 -21.77 22.84
N ALA A 31 -0.42 -21.27 23.47
CA ALA A 31 0.89 -21.14 22.85
C ALA A 31 1.48 -22.50 22.44
N ILE A 32 1.32 -23.53 23.31
CA ILE A 32 1.76 -24.91 22.98
C ILE A 32 0.98 -25.47 21.79
N ILE A 33 -0.34 -25.29 21.76
CA ILE A 33 -1.16 -25.76 20.63
C ILE A 33 -0.74 -25.07 19.34
N VAL A 34 -0.57 -23.75 19.34
CA VAL A 34 -0.11 -22.99 18.17
C VAL A 34 1.29 -23.46 17.73
N ALA A 35 2.20 -23.68 18.68
CA ALA A 35 3.55 -24.16 18.36
C ALA A 35 3.53 -25.57 17.75
N LEU A 36 2.67 -26.48 18.24
CA LEU A 36 2.51 -27.81 17.67
C LEU A 36 1.96 -27.75 16.24
N PHE A 37 0.92 -26.94 15.98
CA PHE A 37 0.42 -26.76 14.62
C PHE A 37 1.47 -26.15 13.70
N ALA A 38 2.21 -25.15 14.16
CA ALA A 38 3.31 -24.57 13.40
C ALA A 38 4.40 -25.60 13.09
N ALA A 39 4.79 -26.43 14.07
CA ALA A 39 5.77 -27.48 13.87
C ALA A 39 5.28 -28.54 12.86
N MET A 40 4.00 -28.95 12.95
CA MET A 40 3.41 -29.90 11.99
C MET A 40 3.38 -29.29 10.57
N LEU A 41 3.05 -28.01 10.42
CA LEU A 41 3.07 -27.32 9.14
C LEU A 41 4.48 -27.26 8.56
N VAL A 42 5.47 -26.86 9.37
CA VAL A 42 6.88 -26.82 8.96
C VAL A 42 7.37 -28.22 8.56
N GLN A 43 7.05 -29.25 9.36
CA GLN A 43 7.38 -30.62 9.01
C GLN A 43 6.78 -31.02 7.66
N ALA A 44 5.47 -30.77 7.45
CA ALA A 44 4.81 -31.10 6.20
C ALA A 44 5.45 -30.37 4.98
N LEU A 45 5.85 -29.11 5.14
CA LEU A 45 6.52 -28.34 4.10
C LEU A 45 7.92 -28.86 3.79
N VAL A 46 8.70 -29.22 4.82
CA VAL A 46 10.11 -29.65 4.66
C VAL A 46 10.23 -31.09 4.20
N THR A 47 9.37 -31.99 4.72
CA THR A 47 9.49 -33.42 4.46
C THR A 47 8.70 -33.94 3.27
N ASN A 48 7.78 -33.12 2.73
CA ASN A 48 6.98 -33.54 1.59
C ASN A 48 7.80 -33.49 0.28
N PRO A 49 8.07 -34.63 -0.35
CA PRO A 49 8.90 -34.70 -1.55
C PRO A 49 8.29 -33.94 -2.75
N ARG A 50 6.97 -33.65 -2.73
CA ARG A 50 6.29 -32.90 -3.81
C ARG A 50 6.69 -31.43 -3.85
N PHE A 51 7.36 -30.90 -2.81
CA PHE A 51 7.85 -29.51 -2.82
C PHE A 51 9.11 -29.32 -3.66
N GLU A 52 9.84 -30.42 -3.98
CA GLU A 52 11.00 -30.36 -4.87
C GLU A 52 11.94 -29.16 -4.61
N TRP A 53 12.32 -28.93 -3.35
CA TRP A 53 13.09 -27.77 -2.90
C TRP A 53 14.34 -27.50 -3.73
N ASN A 54 14.96 -28.57 -4.29
CA ASN A 54 16.11 -28.43 -5.18
C ASN A 54 15.76 -27.64 -6.46
N VAL A 55 14.53 -27.78 -6.95
CA VAL A 55 14.03 -27.06 -8.12
C VAL A 55 13.76 -25.62 -7.75
N VAL A 56 13.11 -25.37 -6.60
CA VAL A 56 12.87 -24.03 -6.07
C VAL A 56 14.17 -23.23 -5.97
N TRP A 57 15.20 -23.80 -5.32
CA TRP A 57 16.51 -23.13 -5.21
C TRP A 57 17.18 -22.87 -6.56
N LYS A 58 16.99 -23.76 -7.54
CA LYS A 58 17.54 -23.60 -8.89
C LYS A 58 16.91 -22.41 -9.62
N TYR A 59 15.59 -22.23 -9.48
CA TYR A 59 14.87 -21.19 -10.22
C TYR A 59 14.79 -19.86 -9.50
N LEU A 60 15.05 -19.79 -8.19
CA LEU A 60 15.06 -18.53 -7.43
C LEU A 60 16.01 -17.47 -8.02
N PHE A 61 17.10 -17.91 -8.64
CA PHE A 61 18.09 -17.08 -9.32
C PHE A 61 18.04 -17.19 -10.84
N ASP A 62 16.96 -17.75 -11.39
CA ASP A 62 16.72 -17.77 -12.84
C ASP A 62 16.61 -16.33 -13.39
N GLU A 63 17.21 -16.10 -14.55
CA GLU A 63 17.23 -14.77 -15.16
C GLU A 63 15.83 -14.18 -15.34
N ASN A 64 14.83 -14.99 -15.72
CA ASN A 64 13.46 -14.54 -15.87
C ASN A 64 12.85 -14.10 -14.54
N VAL A 65 13.17 -14.78 -13.42
CA VAL A 65 12.69 -14.42 -12.07
C VAL A 65 13.34 -13.11 -11.63
N LEU A 66 14.65 -12.95 -11.85
CA LEU A 66 15.35 -11.70 -11.52
C LEU A 66 14.86 -10.51 -12.38
N GLU A 67 14.59 -10.75 -13.65
CA GLU A 67 13.92 -9.74 -14.51
C GLU A 67 12.51 -9.42 -14.02
N GLY A 68 11.75 -10.43 -13.64
CA GLY A 68 10.42 -10.27 -13.06
C GLY A 68 10.44 -9.40 -11.80
N ILE A 69 11.41 -9.61 -10.90
CA ILE A 69 11.67 -8.76 -9.73
C ILE A 69 11.87 -7.30 -10.14
N LYS A 70 12.71 -7.05 -11.13
CA LYS A 70 12.97 -5.72 -11.65
C LYS A 70 11.70 -5.04 -12.17
N TYR A 71 10.89 -5.74 -12.95
CA TYR A 71 9.61 -5.19 -13.46
C TYR A 71 8.61 -4.94 -12.34
N THR A 72 8.51 -5.81 -11.34
CA THR A 72 7.68 -5.60 -10.15
C THR A 72 8.07 -4.29 -9.43
N LEU A 73 9.36 -4.08 -9.19
CA LEU A 73 9.86 -2.87 -8.54
C LEU A 73 9.64 -1.61 -9.40
N LEU A 74 9.90 -1.69 -10.70
CA LEU A 74 9.66 -0.58 -11.63
C LEU A 74 8.18 -0.20 -11.67
N LEU A 75 7.27 -1.17 -11.81
CA LEU A 75 5.82 -0.92 -11.77
C LEU A 75 5.42 -0.26 -10.47
N THR A 76 5.90 -0.79 -9.33
CA THR A 76 5.60 -0.24 -8.01
C THR A 76 6.02 1.22 -7.91
N VAL A 77 7.27 1.53 -8.27
CA VAL A 77 7.82 2.89 -8.13
C VAL A 77 7.11 3.87 -9.07
N ILE A 78 6.98 3.51 -10.35
CA ILE A 78 6.34 4.38 -11.36
C ILE A 78 4.89 4.64 -10.98
N SER A 79 4.14 3.58 -10.67
CA SER A 79 2.71 3.71 -10.30
C SER A 79 2.53 4.53 -9.04
N MET A 80 3.33 4.31 -7.99
CA MET A 80 3.23 5.07 -6.74
C MET A 80 3.58 6.55 -6.92
N VAL A 81 4.64 6.88 -7.66
CA VAL A 81 5.02 8.28 -7.90
C VAL A 81 3.89 9.01 -8.63
N ILE A 82 3.35 8.42 -9.69
CA ILE A 82 2.25 9.02 -10.45
C ILE A 82 0.99 9.10 -9.59
N ALA A 83 0.67 8.05 -8.83
CA ALA A 83 -0.48 8.01 -7.95
C ALA A 83 -0.42 9.11 -6.87
N ILE A 84 0.74 9.33 -6.25
CA ILE A 84 0.93 10.40 -5.26
C ILE A 84 0.71 11.77 -5.87
N ILE A 85 1.27 12.04 -7.07
CA ILE A 85 1.10 13.32 -7.77
C ILE A 85 -0.39 13.57 -8.06
N LEU A 86 -1.07 12.59 -8.64
CA LEU A 86 -2.49 12.67 -8.95
C LEU A 86 -3.34 12.78 -7.68
N ALA A 87 -3.01 12.07 -6.62
CA ALA A 87 -3.71 12.12 -5.35
C ALA A 87 -3.69 13.52 -4.73
N VAL A 88 -2.54 14.19 -4.75
CA VAL A 88 -2.42 15.58 -4.26
C VAL A 88 -3.28 16.52 -5.11
N ILE A 89 -3.26 16.39 -6.44
CA ILE A 89 -4.09 17.18 -7.35
C ILE A 89 -5.57 16.95 -7.02
N LEU A 90 -6.01 15.70 -6.93
CA LEU A 90 -7.40 15.34 -6.62
C LEU A 90 -7.84 15.84 -5.25
N ALA A 91 -6.98 15.74 -4.23
CA ALA A 91 -7.27 16.25 -2.89
C ALA A 91 -7.44 17.78 -2.88
N VAL A 92 -6.60 18.51 -3.61
CA VAL A 92 -6.71 19.96 -3.78
C VAL A 92 -8.00 20.32 -4.55
N MET A 93 -8.29 19.64 -5.65
CA MET A 93 -9.52 19.82 -6.43
C MET A 93 -10.76 19.56 -5.57
N ARG A 94 -10.73 18.56 -4.70
CA ARG A 94 -11.84 18.19 -3.81
C ARG A 94 -12.19 19.29 -2.82
N LYS A 95 -11.20 20.07 -2.37
CA LYS A 95 -11.37 21.24 -1.47
C LYS A 95 -11.57 22.56 -2.19
N SER A 96 -11.64 22.55 -3.53
CA SER A 96 -11.84 23.75 -4.33
C SER A 96 -13.23 24.37 -4.12
N ILE A 97 -13.27 25.70 -4.14
CA ILE A 97 -14.53 26.49 -4.17
C ILE A 97 -15.26 26.24 -5.51
N ASN A 98 -14.51 25.98 -6.59
CA ASN A 98 -15.07 25.73 -7.91
C ASN A 98 -15.83 24.40 -7.92
N PRO A 99 -17.16 24.40 -8.17
CA PRO A 99 -17.99 23.20 -8.15
C PRO A 99 -17.60 22.18 -9.24
N VAL A 100 -17.07 22.64 -10.38
CA VAL A 100 -16.64 21.76 -11.47
C VAL A 100 -15.42 20.93 -11.03
N LEU A 101 -14.39 21.58 -10.48
CA LEU A 101 -13.20 20.86 -9.99
C LEU A 101 -13.55 19.86 -8.89
N ARG A 102 -14.41 20.27 -7.96
CA ARG A 102 -14.89 19.41 -6.88
C ARG A 102 -15.69 18.22 -7.42
N GLY A 103 -16.54 18.45 -8.42
CA GLY A 103 -17.34 17.41 -9.08
C GLY A 103 -16.47 16.41 -9.84
N VAL A 104 -15.49 16.88 -10.62
CA VAL A 104 -14.54 16.02 -11.34
C VAL A 104 -13.74 15.14 -10.37
N SER A 105 -13.19 15.75 -9.31
CA SER A 105 -12.45 14.97 -8.30
C SER A 105 -13.36 13.94 -7.60
N TRP A 106 -14.60 14.33 -7.27
CA TRP A 106 -15.56 13.40 -6.67
C TRP A 106 -15.86 12.23 -7.58
N PHE A 107 -16.16 12.50 -8.87
CA PHE A 107 -16.46 11.46 -9.85
C PHE A 107 -15.28 10.51 -10.06
N TYR A 108 -14.06 11.06 -10.19
CA TYR A 108 -12.85 10.27 -10.32
C TYR A 108 -12.67 9.30 -9.15
N ILE A 109 -12.71 9.82 -7.92
CA ILE A 109 -12.52 9.03 -6.70
C ILE A 109 -13.61 7.96 -6.58
N TRP A 110 -14.85 8.35 -6.83
CA TRP A 110 -15.99 7.42 -6.82
C TRP A 110 -15.81 6.28 -7.83
N PHE A 111 -15.46 6.62 -9.08
CA PHE A 111 -15.31 5.65 -10.17
C PHE A 111 -14.18 4.66 -9.90
N PHE A 112 -12.96 5.16 -9.64
CA PHE A 112 -11.79 4.30 -9.47
C PHE A 112 -11.81 3.47 -8.19
N ARG A 113 -12.43 3.95 -7.11
CA ARG A 113 -12.63 3.16 -5.89
C ARG A 113 -13.84 2.23 -5.97
N GLY A 114 -14.80 2.52 -6.81
CA GLY A 114 -16.00 1.71 -7.00
C GLY A 114 -15.83 0.56 -7.98
N THR A 115 -14.73 0.52 -8.74
CA THR A 115 -14.45 -0.53 -9.73
C THR A 115 -13.23 -1.36 -9.34
N PRO A 116 -13.24 -2.69 -9.58
CA PRO A 116 -12.08 -3.54 -9.25
C PRO A 116 -10.84 -3.17 -10.07
N VAL A 117 -9.68 -3.06 -9.42
CA VAL A 117 -8.41 -2.76 -10.10
C VAL A 117 -8.09 -3.76 -11.21
N TYR A 118 -8.41 -5.03 -11.02
CA TYR A 118 -8.24 -6.06 -12.05
C TYR A 118 -8.99 -5.70 -13.34
N THR A 119 -10.26 -5.31 -13.24
CA THR A 119 -11.08 -4.91 -14.41
C THR A 119 -10.50 -3.68 -15.10
N GLN A 120 -9.96 -2.72 -14.33
CA GLN A 120 -9.30 -1.55 -14.89
C GLN A 120 -8.02 -1.94 -15.65
N LEU A 121 -7.21 -2.87 -15.11
CA LEU A 121 -6.03 -3.37 -15.80
C LEU A 121 -6.37 -4.06 -17.12
N VAL A 122 -7.40 -4.89 -17.14
CA VAL A 122 -7.87 -5.53 -18.37
C VAL A 122 -8.35 -4.49 -19.40
N PHE A 123 -9.08 -3.46 -18.94
CA PHE A 123 -9.50 -2.35 -19.82
C PHE A 123 -8.30 -1.63 -20.45
N TRP A 124 -7.30 -1.25 -19.64
CA TRP A 124 -6.12 -0.56 -20.15
C TRP A 124 -5.26 -1.48 -21.03
N GLY A 125 -5.16 -2.77 -20.69
CA GLY A 125 -4.45 -3.77 -21.50
C GLY A 125 -5.07 -4.01 -22.89
N LEU A 126 -6.38 -3.87 -22.98
CA LEU A 126 -7.14 -4.00 -24.24
C LEU A 126 -7.44 -2.65 -24.91
N PHE A 127 -7.01 -1.55 -24.30
CA PHE A 127 -7.34 -0.20 -24.78
C PHE A 127 -6.93 0.03 -26.23
N ALA A 128 -5.72 -0.39 -26.60
CA ALA A 128 -5.22 -0.23 -27.98
C ALA A 128 -6.04 -1.02 -29.02
N VAL A 129 -6.70 -2.10 -28.61
CA VAL A 129 -7.62 -2.87 -29.48
C VAL A 129 -8.93 -2.11 -29.69
N LEU A 130 -9.43 -1.47 -28.62
CA LEU A 130 -10.69 -0.71 -28.64
C LEU A 130 -10.52 0.64 -29.34
N VAL A 131 -9.38 1.27 -29.14
CA VAL A 131 -9.04 2.59 -29.68
C VAL A 131 -7.70 2.47 -30.42
N PRO A 132 -7.69 2.07 -31.69
CA PRO A 132 -6.46 1.83 -32.44
C PRO A 132 -5.58 3.07 -32.62
N ARG A 133 -6.16 4.26 -32.63
CA ARG A 133 -5.45 5.54 -32.77
C ARG A 133 -5.88 6.54 -31.71
N ILE A 134 -4.92 7.15 -31.04
CA ILE A 134 -5.14 8.27 -30.14
C ILE A 134 -4.81 9.55 -30.87
N GLY A 135 -5.72 10.48 -30.95
CA GLY A 135 -5.49 11.71 -31.68
C GLY A 135 -6.36 12.88 -31.23
N VAL A 136 -6.05 14.03 -31.77
CA VAL A 136 -6.82 15.27 -31.59
C VAL A 136 -7.40 15.66 -32.93
N GLY A 137 -8.73 15.84 -32.95
CA GLY A 137 -9.49 16.20 -34.15
C GLY A 137 -10.82 16.86 -33.79
N ILE A 138 -11.63 17.13 -34.80
CA ILE A 138 -12.99 17.63 -34.56
C ILE A 138 -13.91 16.44 -34.33
N PRO A 139 -14.55 16.35 -33.12
CA PRO A 139 -15.45 15.26 -32.80
C PRO A 139 -16.53 15.06 -33.87
N PHE A 140 -16.81 13.80 -34.21
CA PHE A 140 -17.82 13.36 -35.20
C PHE A 140 -17.52 13.80 -36.65
N THR A 141 -16.26 14.15 -36.97
CA THR A 141 -15.80 14.44 -38.34
C THR A 141 -14.57 13.60 -38.67
N SER A 142 -14.18 13.57 -39.95
CA SER A 142 -12.93 12.92 -40.41
C SER A 142 -11.68 13.82 -40.28
N ILE A 143 -11.81 14.99 -39.66
CA ILE A 143 -10.70 15.94 -39.52
C ILE A 143 -9.86 15.58 -38.30
N GLU A 144 -8.68 15.01 -38.53
CA GLU A 144 -7.66 14.74 -37.51
C GLU A 144 -6.50 15.74 -37.69
N PHE A 145 -6.15 16.46 -36.62
CA PHE A 145 -5.00 17.36 -36.60
C PHE A 145 -3.70 16.60 -36.32
N TRP A 146 -3.79 15.57 -35.47
CA TRP A 146 -2.68 14.72 -35.08
C TRP A 146 -3.23 13.41 -34.55
N SER A 147 -2.53 12.30 -34.87
CA SER A 147 -2.86 11.01 -34.26
C SER A 147 -1.62 10.10 -34.18
N ILE A 148 -1.61 9.22 -33.22
CA ILE A 148 -0.58 8.21 -33.00
C ILE A 148 -1.23 6.84 -32.83
N ASP A 149 -0.52 5.80 -33.24
CA ASP A 149 -0.97 4.43 -33.00
C ASP A 149 -0.99 4.12 -31.48
N SER A 150 -2.13 3.68 -31.00
CA SER A 150 -2.32 3.36 -29.58
C SER A 150 -1.40 2.25 -29.11
N GLN A 151 -1.08 1.26 -29.94
CA GLN A 151 -0.17 0.16 -29.59
C GLN A 151 1.26 0.63 -29.33
N SER A 152 1.69 1.71 -29.99
CA SER A 152 3.03 2.28 -29.78
C SER A 152 3.16 2.97 -28.41
N VAL A 153 2.06 3.45 -27.84
CA VAL A 153 2.02 4.19 -26.56
C VAL A 153 1.54 3.29 -25.41
N ILE A 154 0.46 2.57 -25.64
CA ILE A 154 -0.18 1.70 -24.63
C ILE A 154 0.35 0.27 -24.80
N THR A 155 1.63 0.07 -24.49
CA THR A 155 2.19 -1.27 -24.34
C THR A 155 1.62 -1.95 -23.09
N ALA A 156 1.75 -3.27 -22.96
CA ALA A 156 1.29 -3.99 -21.75
C ALA A 156 1.87 -3.38 -20.46
N PHE A 157 3.14 -3.02 -20.46
CA PHE A 157 3.79 -2.37 -19.32
C PHE A 157 3.19 -0.98 -19.03
N ASN A 158 2.96 -0.18 -20.08
CA ASN A 158 2.37 1.15 -19.93
C ASN A 158 0.91 1.07 -19.46
N ALA A 159 0.13 0.12 -19.95
CA ALA A 159 -1.22 -0.17 -19.48
C ALA A 159 -1.23 -0.56 -18.00
N ALA A 160 -0.25 -1.36 -17.56
CA ALA A 160 -0.15 -1.81 -16.19
C ALA A 160 0.11 -0.65 -15.22
N TRP A 161 1.19 0.13 -15.43
CA TRP A 161 1.46 1.24 -14.50
C TRP A 161 0.37 2.31 -14.54
N LEU A 162 -0.25 2.54 -15.71
CA LEU A 162 -1.35 3.49 -15.85
C LEU A 162 -2.58 3.03 -15.03
N GLY A 163 -3.01 1.78 -15.21
CA GLY A 163 -4.16 1.23 -14.48
C GLY A 163 -3.93 1.21 -12.96
N LEU A 164 -2.75 0.76 -12.52
CA LEU A 164 -2.37 0.75 -11.11
C LEU A 164 -2.30 2.18 -10.54
N ALA A 165 -1.66 3.12 -11.25
CA ALA A 165 -1.52 4.49 -10.78
C ALA A 165 -2.85 5.22 -10.67
N LEU A 166 -3.73 5.08 -11.67
CA LEU A 166 -5.04 5.73 -11.66
C LEU A 166 -5.93 5.19 -10.53
N ASN A 167 -5.91 3.88 -10.31
CA ASN A 167 -6.65 3.27 -9.21
C ASN A 167 -6.13 3.76 -7.87
N GLU A 168 -4.83 3.63 -7.61
CA GLU A 168 -4.21 3.99 -6.33
C GLU A 168 -4.33 5.49 -6.04
N ALA A 169 -4.28 6.35 -7.05
CA ALA A 169 -4.46 7.80 -6.88
C ALA A 169 -5.79 8.15 -6.20
N ALA A 170 -6.85 7.40 -6.46
CA ALA A 170 -8.14 7.60 -5.83
C ALA A 170 -8.14 7.25 -4.34
N TYR A 171 -7.42 6.19 -3.95
CA TYR A 171 -7.24 5.82 -2.54
C TYR A 171 -6.32 6.80 -1.82
N LEU A 172 -5.18 7.15 -2.42
CA LEU A 172 -4.23 8.11 -1.86
C LEU A 172 -4.83 9.51 -1.72
N ALA A 173 -5.72 9.93 -2.63
CA ALA A 173 -6.42 11.22 -2.52
C ALA A 173 -7.23 11.32 -1.22
N GLU A 174 -7.90 10.25 -0.83
CA GLU A 174 -8.64 10.20 0.44
C GLU A 174 -7.70 10.14 1.65
N ILE A 175 -6.55 9.47 1.55
CA ILE A 175 -5.52 9.46 2.60
C ILE A 175 -4.96 10.87 2.79
N VAL A 176 -4.63 11.58 1.71
CA VAL A 176 -4.16 12.98 1.76
C VAL A 176 -5.23 13.88 2.36
N ARG A 177 -6.50 13.73 1.94
CA ARG A 177 -7.62 14.49 2.48
C ARG A 177 -7.78 14.26 3.98
N ALA A 178 -7.79 12.99 4.41
CA ALA A 178 -7.92 12.62 5.83
C ALA A 178 -6.76 13.15 6.68
N GLY A 179 -5.52 13.09 6.16
CA GLY A 179 -4.35 13.68 6.81
C GLY A 179 -4.48 15.19 7.01
N LEU A 180 -4.98 15.91 6.01
CA LEU A 180 -5.22 17.35 6.11
C LEU A 180 -6.37 17.70 7.07
N GLU A 181 -7.38 16.86 7.19
CA GLU A 181 -8.53 17.04 8.09
C GLU A 181 -8.23 16.65 9.53
N ALA A 182 -7.21 15.84 9.77
CA ALA A 182 -6.77 15.44 11.10
C ALA A 182 -6.07 16.58 11.86
N VAL A 183 -5.67 17.65 11.17
CA VAL A 183 -5.03 18.81 11.80
C VAL A 183 -6.10 19.66 12.49
N ASP A 184 -5.90 19.94 13.79
CA ASP A 184 -6.83 20.75 14.58
C ASP A 184 -7.05 22.14 13.92
N PRO A 185 -8.29 22.52 13.63
CA PRO A 185 -8.63 23.83 13.08
C PRO A 185 -8.09 25.01 13.91
N GLY A 186 -8.01 24.86 15.24
CA GLY A 186 -7.47 25.86 16.15
C GLY A 186 -6.02 26.23 15.85
N GLN A 187 -5.20 25.31 15.33
CA GLN A 187 -3.84 25.60 14.86
C GLN A 187 -3.83 26.59 13.71
N THR A 188 -4.77 26.43 12.78
CA THR A 188 -4.92 27.34 11.63
C THR A 188 -5.48 28.70 12.07
N GLU A 189 -6.41 28.72 13.02
CA GLU A 189 -7.02 29.94 13.55
C GLU A 189 -6.00 30.74 14.34
N ALA A 190 -5.25 30.12 15.23
CA ALA A 190 -4.17 30.76 16.01
C ALA A 190 -3.11 31.39 15.08
N ALA A 191 -2.70 30.64 14.04
CA ALA A 191 -1.74 31.15 13.06
C ALA A 191 -2.27 32.34 12.26
N LYS A 192 -3.56 32.36 11.91
CA LYS A 192 -4.20 33.52 11.27
C LYS A 192 -4.23 34.72 12.20
N ALA A 193 -4.53 34.51 13.50
CA ALA A 193 -4.53 35.58 14.50
C ALA A 193 -3.14 36.23 14.66
N LEU A 194 -2.05 35.45 14.46
CA LEU A 194 -0.68 35.94 14.40
C LEU A 194 -0.30 36.62 13.05
N GLY A 195 -1.27 36.79 12.13
CA GLY A 195 -1.04 37.45 10.82
C GLY A 195 -0.28 36.59 9.80
N MET A 196 -0.19 35.28 10.01
CA MET A 196 0.54 34.39 9.09
C MET A 196 -0.22 34.27 7.74
N LYS A 197 0.53 34.33 6.63
CA LYS A 197 -0.01 34.08 5.28
C LYS A 197 -0.44 32.62 5.13
N ARG A 198 -1.50 32.36 4.37
CA ARG A 198 -2.06 31.00 4.14
C ARG A 198 -1.01 29.97 3.70
N THR A 199 -0.11 30.36 2.78
CA THR A 199 0.96 29.48 2.31
C THR A 199 1.94 29.09 3.42
N LEU A 200 2.23 30.03 4.33
CA LEU A 200 3.12 29.80 5.46
C LEU A 200 2.46 28.88 6.50
N ILE A 201 1.17 29.09 6.77
CA ILE A 201 0.36 28.22 7.64
C ILE A 201 0.38 26.79 7.08
N MET A 202 0.08 26.63 5.77
CA MET A 202 0.08 25.32 5.11
C MET A 202 1.45 24.65 5.25
N ARG A 203 2.55 25.34 4.93
CA ARG A 203 3.89 24.77 4.88
C ARG A 203 4.46 24.48 6.26
N ARG A 204 4.24 25.33 7.27
CA ARG A 204 4.89 25.23 8.58
C ARG A 204 4.04 24.57 9.66
N ILE A 205 2.72 24.59 9.52
CA ILE A 205 1.79 24.10 10.55
C ILE A 205 1.01 22.89 10.06
N VAL A 206 0.24 23.06 8.96
CA VAL A 206 -0.70 22.04 8.52
C VAL A 206 0.01 20.85 7.88
N LEU A 207 0.89 21.09 6.89
CA LEU A 207 1.51 20.02 6.11
C LEU A 207 2.39 19.08 6.96
N PRO A 208 3.24 19.55 7.90
CA PRO A 208 4.02 18.65 8.75
C PRO A 208 3.15 17.75 9.64
N GLN A 209 2.04 18.26 10.15
CA GLN A 209 1.10 17.49 10.97
C GLN A 209 0.30 16.51 10.10
N ALA A 210 -0.21 16.95 8.95
CA ALA A 210 -0.93 16.13 8.01
C ALA A 210 -0.08 14.95 7.50
N LEU A 211 1.22 15.17 7.23
CA LEU A 211 2.14 14.12 6.80
C LEU A 211 2.34 13.05 7.87
N ARG A 212 2.42 13.41 9.14
CA ARG A 212 2.54 12.41 10.22
C ARG A 212 1.36 11.45 10.25
N THR A 213 0.16 11.96 10.01
CA THR A 213 -1.06 11.14 9.94
C THR A 213 -1.16 10.35 8.64
N ALA A 214 -0.72 10.94 7.51
CA ALA A 214 -0.85 10.32 6.20
C ALA A 214 0.25 9.27 5.91
N VAL A 215 1.49 9.46 6.37
CA VAL A 215 2.64 8.60 6.03
C VAL A 215 2.44 7.13 6.38
N PRO A 216 1.89 6.74 7.55
CA PRO A 216 1.61 5.33 7.84
C PRO A 216 0.65 4.70 6.81
N ALA A 217 -0.41 5.42 6.45
CA ALA A 217 -1.38 4.95 5.46
C ALA A 217 -0.77 4.87 4.05
N LEU A 218 0.04 5.87 3.64
CA LEU A 218 0.78 5.84 2.37
C LEU A 218 1.75 4.67 2.29
N SER A 219 2.42 4.35 3.39
CA SER A 219 3.34 3.21 3.44
C SER A 219 2.60 1.87 3.32
N ASN A 220 1.42 1.74 3.92
CA ASN A 220 0.55 0.58 3.75
C ASN A 220 0.08 0.45 2.29
N SER A 221 -0.24 1.56 1.63
CA SER A 221 -0.56 1.59 0.20
C SER A 221 0.61 1.12 -0.67
N LEU A 222 1.85 1.48 -0.34
CA LEU A 222 3.04 0.98 -1.03
C LEU A 222 3.18 -0.55 -0.90
N ILE A 223 2.93 -1.11 0.30
CA ILE A 223 2.91 -2.56 0.54
C ILE A 223 1.76 -3.23 -0.24
N GLY A 224 0.63 -2.57 -0.37
CA GLY A 224 -0.48 -3.00 -1.24
C GLY A 224 -0.06 -3.02 -2.70
N MET A 225 0.45 -1.91 -3.21
CA MET A 225 0.86 -1.71 -4.60
C MET A 225 1.84 -2.79 -5.07
N ILE A 226 2.87 -3.14 -4.27
CA ILE A 226 3.83 -4.15 -4.68
C ILE A 226 3.20 -5.53 -4.89
N LYS A 227 2.14 -5.85 -4.16
CA LYS A 227 1.37 -7.09 -4.35
C LYS A 227 0.42 -6.98 -5.55
N ASP A 228 -0.19 -5.81 -5.74
CA ASP A 228 -1.14 -5.56 -6.83
C ASP A 228 -0.46 -5.56 -8.20
N THR A 229 0.88 -5.34 -8.27
CA THR A 229 1.64 -5.53 -9.52
C THR A 229 1.48 -6.94 -10.08
N SER A 230 1.25 -7.96 -9.23
CA SER A 230 1.00 -9.33 -9.68
C SER A 230 -0.22 -9.48 -10.60
N LEU A 231 -1.21 -8.58 -10.48
CA LEU A 231 -2.37 -8.54 -11.36
C LEU A 231 -2.02 -8.18 -12.80
N ALA A 232 -0.88 -7.50 -13.02
CA ALA A 232 -0.41 -7.14 -14.35
C ALA A 232 0.01 -8.36 -15.19
N SER A 233 0.23 -9.52 -14.56
CA SER A 233 0.44 -10.80 -15.25
C SER A 233 -0.73 -11.13 -16.20
N ASN A 234 -1.96 -10.76 -15.83
CA ASN A 234 -3.15 -11.03 -16.64
C ASN A 234 -3.21 -10.24 -17.95
N ILE A 235 -2.42 -9.18 -18.07
CA ILE A 235 -2.23 -8.41 -19.31
C ILE A 235 -0.83 -8.60 -19.88
N THR A 236 -0.22 -9.76 -19.60
CA THR A 236 1.05 -10.25 -20.15
C THR A 236 2.32 -9.48 -19.75
N VAL A 237 2.28 -8.70 -18.68
CA VAL A 237 3.49 -8.05 -18.15
C VAL A 237 4.37 -9.08 -17.46
N ALA A 238 5.64 -9.15 -17.86
CA ALA A 238 6.60 -10.12 -17.33
C ALA A 238 7.18 -9.69 -15.96
N GLU A 239 6.29 -9.40 -15.00
CA GLU A 239 6.66 -9.16 -13.60
C GLU A 239 6.88 -10.49 -12.85
N LEU A 240 7.18 -10.43 -11.57
CA LEU A 240 7.60 -11.58 -10.77
C LEU A 240 6.61 -12.78 -10.81
N PHE A 241 5.29 -12.50 -10.70
CA PHE A 241 4.30 -13.58 -10.71
C PHE A 241 4.20 -14.23 -12.11
N MET A 242 4.23 -13.45 -13.18
CA MET A 242 4.29 -13.97 -14.55
C MET A 242 5.56 -14.76 -14.81
N ALA A 243 6.71 -14.32 -14.28
CA ALA A 243 7.97 -15.06 -14.37
C ALA A 243 7.84 -16.44 -13.72
N GLY A 244 7.29 -16.50 -12.50
CA GLY A 244 6.99 -17.75 -11.83
C GLY A 244 6.02 -18.64 -12.62
N GLN A 245 4.95 -18.06 -13.18
CA GLN A 245 4.01 -18.81 -14.03
C GLN A 245 4.71 -19.46 -15.25
N ARG A 246 5.63 -18.72 -15.89
CA ARG A 246 6.41 -19.25 -17.03
C ARG A 246 7.32 -20.39 -16.61
N VAL A 247 7.99 -20.30 -15.47
CA VAL A 247 8.80 -21.38 -14.91
C VAL A 247 7.92 -22.58 -14.57
N ALA A 248 6.81 -22.38 -13.88
CA ALA A 248 5.86 -23.44 -13.53
C ALA A 248 5.31 -24.16 -14.76
N ALA A 249 4.98 -23.43 -15.82
CA ALA A 249 4.50 -23.99 -17.09
C ALA A 249 5.55 -24.82 -17.83
N ARG A 250 6.85 -24.48 -17.71
CA ARG A 250 7.95 -25.24 -18.34
C ARG A 250 8.30 -26.49 -17.56
N THR A 251 8.21 -26.43 -16.24
CA THR A 251 8.65 -27.51 -15.34
C THR A 251 7.51 -28.42 -14.90
N TYR A 252 6.26 -28.00 -15.06
CA TYR A 252 5.05 -28.61 -14.49
C TYR A 252 5.03 -28.67 -12.97
N ILE A 253 5.88 -27.84 -12.31
CA ILE A 253 6.03 -27.74 -10.85
C ILE A 253 5.34 -26.43 -10.41
N PHE A 254 4.02 -26.48 -10.19
CA PHE A 254 3.24 -25.27 -9.94
C PHE A 254 3.34 -24.78 -8.50
N LEU A 255 2.99 -25.65 -7.54
CA LEU A 255 2.87 -25.24 -6.13
C LEU A 255 4.21 -24.76 -5.53
N PRO A 256 5.33 -25.47 -5.69
CA PRO A 256 6.62 -25.00 -5.20
C PRO A 256 7.05 -23.65 -5.76
N ILE A 257 6.88 -23.45 -7.07
CA ILE A 257 7.26 -22.18 -7.72
C ILE A 257 6.35 -21.02 -7.24
N TYR A 258 5.05 -21.24 -7.05
CA TYR A 258 4.18 -20.20 -6.49
C TYR A 258 4.49 -19.91 -5.03
N CYS A 259 4.92 -20.88 -4.23
CA CYS A 259 5.43 -20.64 -2.89
C CYS A 259 6.71 -19.81 -2.91
N GLU A 260 7.63 -20.06 -3.83
CA GLU A 260 8.82 -19.25 -4.05
C GLU A 260 8.48 -17.79 -4.35
N VAL A 261 7.61 -17.57 -5.34
CA VAL A 261 7.13 -16.22 -5.69
C VAL A 261 6.51 -15.53 -4.47
N ALA A 262 5.68 -16.24 -3.70
CA ALA A 262 5.07 -15.70 -2.49
C ALA A 262 6.12 -15.32 -1.43
N VAL A 263 7.19 -16.11 -1.27
CA VAL A 263 8.30 -15.81 -0.35
C VAL A 263 9.05 -14.55 -0.81
N VAL A 264 9.29 -14.37 -2.11
CA VAL A 264 9.95 -13.15 -2.62
C VAL A 264 9.08 -11.91 -2.37
N TYR A 265 7.75 -11.98 -2.61
CA TYR A 265 6.84 -10.89 -2.24
C TYR A 265 6.84 -10.61 -0.73
N LEU A 266 6.86 -11.66 0.10
CA LEU A 266 6.94 -11.52 1.55
C LEU A 266 8.22 -10.81 1.99
N LEU A 267 9.36 -11.13 1.35
CA LEU A 267 10.63 -10.44 1.61
C LEU A 267 10.53 -8.94 1.27
N PHE A 268 9.97 -8.58 0.12
CA PHE A 268 9.74 -7.18 -0.23
C PHE A 268 8.84 -6.47 0.77
N CYS A 269 7.69 -7.06 1.10
CA CYS A 269 6.79 -6.51 2.11
C CYS A 269 7.49 -6.32 3.46
N THR A 270 8.33 -7.29 3.86
CA THR A 270 9.08 -7.24 5.12
C THR A 270 10.10 -6.09 5.13
N VAL A 271 10.84 -5.91 4.03
CA VAL A 271 11.80 -4.80 3.89
C VAL A 271 11.05 -3.45 3.96
N ILE A 272 9.98 -3.29 3.19
CA ILE A 272 9.19 -2.06 3.18
C ILE A 272 8.60 -1.77 4.56
N THR A 273 8.04 -2.78 5.24
CA THR A 273 7.49 -2.62 6.61
C THR A 273 8.55 -2.18 7.62
N LYS A 274 9.78 -2.70 7.52
CA LYS A 274 10.90 -2.26 8.37
C LYS A 274 11.29 -0.81 8.09
N LEU A 275 11.37 -0.43 6.81
CA LEU A 275 11.67 0.95 6.40
C LEU A 275 10.56 1.91 6.86
N GLN A 276 9.31 1.50 6.75
CA GLN A 276 8.16 2.24 7.28
C GLN A 276 8.32 2.50 8.77
N GLY A 277 8.59 1.47 9.57
CA GLY A 277 8.75 1.61 11.02
C GLY A 277 9.90 2.55 11.41
N LEU A 278 10.99 2.59 10.63
CA LEU A 278 12.08 3.55 10.83
C LEU A 278 11.63 4.98 10.52
N LEU A 279 10.92 5.18 9.41
CA LEU A 279 10.39 6.49 9.01
C LEU A 279 9.38 7.03 10.02
N GLU A 280 8.46 6.20 10.49
CA GLU A 280 7.47 6.58 11.51
C GLU A 280 8.13 6.99 12.83
N ARG A 281 9.16 6.27 13.26
CA ARG A 281 9.95 6.64 14.46
C ARG A 281 10.61 8.01 14.30
N GLN A 282 11.18 8.30 13.14
CA GLN A 282 11.77 9.61 12.85
C GLN A 282 10.74 10.74 12.86
N LEU A 283 9.57 10.53 12.22
CA LEU A 283 8.51 11.52 12.19
C LEU A 283 7.94 11.80 13.59
N ASN A 284 7.85 10.80 14.44
CA ASN A 284 7.37 10.94 15.81
C ASN A 284 8.43 11.55 16.75
N ALA A 285 9.72 11.29 16.53
CA ALA A 285 10.81 11.87 17.33
C ALA A 285 10.96 13.38 17.13
N HIS A 286 10.59 13.94 15.98
CA HIS A 286 10.62 15.38 15.69
C HIS A 286 9.31 16.09 16.07
N GLY A 287 8.43 15.45 16.83
CA GLY A 287 7.19 15.98 17.34
C GLY A 287 7.27 16.31 18.82
N PHE A 288 7.41 17.60 19.12
CA PHE A 288 7.46 18.23 20.44
C PHE A 288 8.80 18.08 21.20
N GLN A 289 9.71 18.93 20.89
CA GLN A 289 10.37 19.78 21.90
C GLN A 289 9.77 21.17 21.82
#